data_fa08d9096fad547486312b372415698f
#
_entry.id   fa08d9096fad547486312b372415698f
#
_cell.length_a   1.000
_cell.length_b   1.000
_cell.length_c   1.000
_cell.angle_alpha   90.00
_cell.angle_beta   90.00
_cell.angle_gamma   90.00
#
_symmetry.space_group_name_H-M   'P 1'
#
loop_
_entity.id
_entity.type
_entity.pdbx_description
1 polymer ?
#
loop_
_entity_poly.entity_id
_entity_poly.type
_entity_poly.pdbx_seq_one_letter_code
_entity_poly.pdbx_strand_id
1 'polypeptide(L)'
;TGMEKPYVVGMDIGGTNTVFGIVDSRGNVLATDSVKTQSFSKIEDYVEAVSSKLRPLIESFGGVEKIKGMGVGAPNGNYYNGTIEFAPNLPWKGVIPLAALFEEAIGVPTALTNDANAAAIGEMTYGAARGMKDFIMITLGTGVGSGIVINGQLVYGHDGFAGELGHVIVRRDGRQCGCGRKGCLETYCS
;
A
#
# COMPACT_ATOMS: atom_id res chain seq x y z
N THR A 1 15.01 -23.77 -14.23
CA THR A 1 14.10 -23.83 -13.07
C THR A 1 14.38 -22.58 -12.25
N GLY A 2 13.60 -21.50 -12.49
CA GLY A 2 13.72 -20.28 -11.72
C GLY A 2 13.37 -20.56 -10.25
N MET A 3 14.14 -19.99 -9.32
CA MET A 3 13.80 -20.07 -7.90
C MET A 3 12.44 -19.46 -7.67
N GLU A 4 11.54 -20.21 -7.07
CA GLU A 4 10.22 -19.72 -6.71
C GLU A 4 10.34 -18.63 -5.64
N LYS A 5 9.70 -17.48 -5.88
CA LYS A 5 9.63 -16.37 -4.93
C LYS A 5 8.23 -16.34 -4.31
N PRO A 6 7.98 -17.09 -3.22
CA PRO A 6 6.63 -17.28 -2.70
C PRO A 6 6.12 -16.10 -1.88
N TYR A 7 6.97 -15.15 -1.52
CA TYR A 7 6.63 -14.10 -0.56
C TYR A 7 6.69 -12.70 -1.16
N VAL A 8 6.00 -11.82 -0.48
CA VAL A 8 5.94 -10.38 -0.73
C VAL A 8 6.02 -9.65 0.59
N VAL A 9 6.60 -8.48 0.54
CA VAL A 9 6.48 -7.51 1.63
C VAL A 9 5.31 -6.57 1.34
N GLY A 10 4.39 -6.47 2.29
CA GLY A 10 3.36 -5.44 2.30
C GLY A 10 3.70 -4.38 3.34
N MET A 11 3.47 -3.12 3.01
CA MET A 11 3.68 -2.00 3.94
C MET A 11 2.55 -1.00 3.83
N ASP A 12 2.07 -0.55 4.97
CA ASP A 12 1.00 0.43 5.08
C ASP A 12 1.48 1.60 5.94
N ILE A 13 1.66 2.75 5.31
CA ILE A 13 2.17 3.96 5.97
C ILE A 13 0.99 4.81 6.39
N GLY A 14 0.71 4.82 7.69
CA GLY A 14 -0.23 5.76 8.30
C GLY A 14 0.48 6.98 8.88
N GLY A 15 -0.28 8.03 9.16
CA GLY A 15 0.25 9.25 9.80
C GLY A 15 0.84 9.01 11.18
N THR A 16 0.32 8.02 11.92
CA THR A 16 0.78 7.66 13.28
C THR A 16 1.67 6.44 13.27
N ASN A 17 1.26 5.36 12.62
CA ASN A 17 1.96 4.08 12.59
C ASN A 17 2.22 3.63 11.17
N THR A 18 3.36 2.98 10.97
CA THR A 18 3.68 2.21 9.77
C THR A 18 3.68 0.74 10.14
N VAL A 19 2.88 -0.06 9.45
CA VAL A 19 2.82 -1.52 9.63
C VAL A 19 3.34 -2.18 8.37
N PHE A 20 4.15 -3.21 8.54
CA PHE A 20 4.70 -3.99 7.44
C PHE A 20 4.76 -5.47 7.79
N GLY A 21 4.82 -6.31 6.79
CA GLY A 21 4.83 -7.75 7.02
C GLY A 21 5.16 -8.57 5.79
N ILE A 22 5.31 -9.86 6.02
CA ILE A 22 5.51 -10.86 4.99
C ILE A 22 4.18 -11.53 4.67
N VAL A 23 3.87 -11.60 3.39
CA VAL A 23 2.61 -12.15 2.86
C VAL A 23 2.94 -13.29 1.91
N ASP A 24 2.20 -14.40 1.99
CA ASP A 24 2.35 -15.53 1.09
C ASP A 24 1.52 -15.36 -0.20
N SER A 25 1.63 -16.33 -1.11
CA SER A 25 0.93 -16.34 -2.40
C SER A 25 -0.60 -16.49 -2.28
N ARG A 26 -1.12 -16.78 -1.10
CA ARG A 26 -2.55 -16.88 -0.81
C ARG A 26 -3.10 -15.61 -0.14
N GLY A 27 -2.25 -14.61 0.10
CA GLY A 27 -2.63 -13.39 0.81
C GLY A 27 -2.60 -13.52 2.34
N ASN A 28 -2.07 -14.61 2.89
CA ASN A 28 -1.93 -14.76 4.33
C ASN A 28 -0.76 -13.94 4.85
N VAL A 29 -0.99 -13.16 5.90
CA VAL A 29 0.05 -12.43 6.61
C VAL A 29 0.75 -13.37 7.57
N LEU A 30 2.03 -13.65 7.31
CA LEU A 30 2.82 -14.62 8.05
C LEU A 30 3.60 -14.01 9.21
N ALA A 31 4.00 -12.76 9.10
CA ALA A 31 4.70 -12.01 10.13
C ALA A 31 4.47 -10.53 9.93
N THR A 32 4.40 -9.78 11.02
CA THR A 32 4.24 -8.31 10.99
C THR A 32 5.15 -7.64 12.00
N ASP A 33 5.49 -6.39 11.72
CA ASP A 33 6.11 -5.48 12.67
C ASP A 33 5.67 -4.04 12.36
N SER A 34 6.02 -3.11 13.20
CA SER A 34 5.63 -1.73 13.02
C SER A 34 6.64 -0.74 13.59
N VAL A 35 6.57 0.49 13.10
CA VAL A 35 7.26 1.64 13.68
C VAL A 35 6.27 2.80 13.83
N LYS A 36 6.56 3.72 14.73
CA LYS A 36 5.80 4.97 14.86
C LYS A 36 6.31 5.96 13.83
N THR A 37 5.47 6.29 12.86
CA THR A 37 5.80 7.18 11.74
C THR A 37 6.33 8.54 12.21
N GLN A 38 5.70 9.12 13.25
CA GLN A 38 6.05 10.44 13.76
C GLN A 38 7.36 10.50 14.56
N SER A 39 7.97 9.37 14.88
CA SER A 39 9.23 9.33 15.63
C SER A 39 10.46 9.75 14.79
N PHE A 40 10.30 9.90 13.48
CA PHE A 40 11.40 10.16 12.56
C PHE A 40 11.17 11.46 11.79
N SER A 41 11.96 12.49 12.10
CA SER A 41 11.89 13.77 11.39
C SER A 41 12.61 13.75 10.03
N LYS A 42 13.54 12.82 9.85
CA LYS A 42 14.27 12.61 8.59
C LYS A 42 13.84 11.33 7.91
N ILE A 43 13.64 11.40 6.60
CA ILE A 43 13.21 10.22 5.83
C ILE A 43 14.26 9.10 5.87
N GLU A 44 15.54 9.43 5.88
CA GLU A 44 16.63 8.46 5.94
C GLU A 44 16.59 7.64 7.23
N ASP A 45 16.34 8.28 8.36
CA ASP A 45 16.22 7.63 9.66
C ASP A 45 14.97 6.71 9.71
N TYR A 46 13.88 7.15 9.10
CA TYR A 46 12.68 6.35 8.97
C TYR A 46 12.91 5.09 8.12
N VAL A 47 13.49 5.26 6.95
CA VAL A 47 13.80 4.12 6.06
C VAL A 47 14.73 3.13 6.76
N GLU A 48 15.75 3.60 7.48
CA GLU A 48 16.64 2.71 8.20
C GLU A 48 15.95 2.01 9.37
N ALA A 49 15.09 2.69 10.11
CA ALA A 49 14.34 2.08 11.22
C ALA A 49 13.40 0.96 10.74
N VAL A 50 12.67 1.19 9.65
CA VAL A 50 11.83 0.15 9.03
C VAL A 50 12.69 -0.98 8.51
N SER A 51 13.75 -0.66 7.79
CA SER A 51 14.63 -1.66 7.16
C SER A 51 15.34 -2.53 8.19
N SER A 52 15.76 -1.98 9.32
CA SER A 52 16.39 -2.75 10.41
C SER A 52 15.46 -3.79 11.02
N LYS A 53 14.15 -3.54 11.04
CA LYS A 53 13.15 -4.51 11.49
C LYS A 53 12.72 -5.47 10.39
N LEU A 54 12.67 -5.00 9.14
CA LEU A 54 12.22 -5.79 8.01
C LEU A 54 13.25 -6.81 7.54
N ARG A 55 14.53 -6.48 7.54
CA ARG A 55 15.61 -7.41 7.14
C ARG A 55 15.60 -8.73 7.92
N PRO A 56 15.52 -8.74 9.27
CA PRO A 56 15.42 -10.00 10.03
C PRO A 56 14.17 -10.81 9.69
N LEU A 57 13.03 -10.14 9.43
CA LEU A 57 11.82 -10.84 8.99
C LEU A 57 12.05 -11.51 7.63
N ILE A 58 12.63 -10.83 6.67
CA ILE A 58 12.94 -11.39 5.36
C ILE A 58 13.90 -12.58 5.49
N GLU A 59 14.94 -12.45 6.29
CA GLU A 59 15.90 -13.54 6.53
C GLU A 59 15.22 -14.78 7.14
N SER A 60 14.26 -14.59 8.04
CA SER A 60 13.51 -15.69 8.64
C SER A 60 12.64 -16.47 7.64
N PHE A 61 12.37 -15.89 6.48
CA PHE A 61 11.63 -16.52 5.37
C PHE A 61 12.53 -16.93 4.18
N GLY A 62 13.84 -16.94 4.37
CA GLY A 62 14.78 -17.45 3.36
C GLY A 62 15.55 -16.39 2.59
N GLY A 63 15.47 -15.11 2.98
CA GLY A 63 16.22 -14.01 2.37
C GLY A 63 15.51 -13.32 1.21
N VAL A 64 16.16 -12.28 0.67
CA VAL A 64 15.57 -11.44 -0.40
C VAL A 64 15.30 -12.22 -1.69
N GLU A 65 16.00 -13.30 -1.94
CA GLU A 65 15.75 -14.17 -3.10
C GLU A 65 14.40 -14.89 -3.05
N LYS A 66 13.75 -14.94 -1.89
CA LYS A 66 12.39 -15.48 -1.70
C LYS A 66 11.31 -14.40 -1.79
N ILE A 67 11.70 -13.14 -1.87
CA ILE A 67 10.78 -12.01 -1.92
C ILE A 67 10.61 -11.55 -3.37
N LYS A 68 9.38 -11.58 -3.85
CA LYS A 68 9.04 -11.16 -5.21
C LYS A 68 9.12 -9.63 -5.37
N GLY A 69 8.71 -8.92 -4.35
CA GLY A 69 8.71 -7.47 -4.32
C GLY A 69 8.10 -6.93 -3.04
N MET A 70 8.05 -5.61 -2.94
CA MET A 70 7.41 -4.89 -1.85
C MET A 70 6.36 -3.93 -2.40
N GLY A 71 5.14 -4.00 -1.85
CA GLY A 71 4.07 -3.06 -2.13
C GLY A 71 3.88 -2.12 -0.95
N VAL A 72 3.89 -0.80 -1.20
CA VAL A 72 3.76 0.23 -0.18
C VAL A 72 2.51 1.07 -0.46
N GLY A 73 1.59 1.09 0.49
CA GLY A 73 0.46 2.02 0.53
C GLY A 73 0.80 3.23 1.40
N ALA A 74 0.65 4.43 0.89
CA ALA A 74 1.00 5.64 1.61
C ALA A 74 0.07 6.81 1.30
N PRO A 75 -0.17 7.73 2.26
CA PRO A 75 -0.88 8.97 1.97
C PRO A 75 -0.16 9.74 0.86
N ASN A 76 -0.93 10.24 -0.12
CA ASN A 76 -0.39 10.98 -1.27
C ASN A 76 0.68 10.21 -2.08
N GLY A 77 0.63 8.89 -2.07
CA GLY A 77 1.51 8.06 -2.86
C GLY A 77 1.23 8.20 -4.36
N ASN A 78 2.28 8.43 -5.15
CA ASN A 78 2.25 8.50 -6.60
C ASN A 78 2.95 7.27 -7.18
N TYR A 79 2.20 6.38 -7.80
CA TYR A 79 2.72 5.15 -8.37
C TYR A 79 3.71 5.38 -9.51
N TYR A 80 3.44 6.35 -10.36
CA TYR A 80 4.27 6.59 -11.57
C TYR A 80 5.70 6.99 -11.23
N ASN A 81 5.87 7.75 -10.14
CA ASN A 81 7.17 8.24 -9.70
C ASN A 81 7.74 7.48 -8.49
N GLY A 82 6.93 6.66 -7.82
CA GLY A 82 7.34 6.01 -6.57
C GLY A 82 7.54 6.98 -5.41
N THR A 83 6.81 8.10 -5.41
CA THR A 83 6.99 9.22 -4.49
C THR A 83 5.80 9.43 -3.58
N ILE A 84 6.04 9.95 -2.37
CA ILE A 84 5.01 10.59 -1.55
C ILE A 84 5.09 12.09 -1.81
N GLU A 85 3.97 12.72 -2.14
CA GLU A 85 3.96 14.11 -2.58
C GLU A 85 3.08 14.97 -1.67
N PHE A 86 3.73 15.88 -0.95
CA PHE A 86 3.07 16.88 -0.09
C PHE A 86 2.04 16.31 0.88
N ALA A 87 2.38 15.22 1.54
CA ALA A 87 1.49 14.57 2.51
C ALA A 87 1.43 15.37 3.83
N PRO A 88 0.27 15.95 4.20
CA PRO A 88 0.20 16.86 5.34
C PRO A 88 0.35 16.16 6.70
N ASN A 89 -0.01 14.89 6.77
CA ASN A 89 0.02 14.10 8.01
C ASN A 89 1.33 13.32 8.23
N LEU A 90 2.29 13.48 7.31
CA LEU A 90 3.61 12.85 7.43
C LEU A 90 4.65 13.89 7.85
N PRO A 91 5.71 13.46 8.59
CA PRO A 91 6.73 14.38 9.07
C PRO A 91 7.59 14.99 7.96
N TRP A 92 7.68 14.31 6.82
CA TRP A 92 8.56 14.68 5.70
C TRP A 92 7.81 15.58 4.73
N LYS A 93 8.44 16.66 4.31
CA LYS A 93 7.83 17.68 3.46
C LYS A 93 8.26 17.53 2.00
N GLY A 94 7.41 18.00 1.09
CA GLY A 94 7.70 18.01 -0.33
C GLY A 94 7.52 16.65 -1.00
N VAL A 95 8.39 16.35 -1.95
CA VAL A 95 8.37 15.11 -2.74
C VAL A 95 9.43 14.15 -2.22
N ILE A 96 9.00 13.00 -1.75
CA ILE A 96 9.88 11.99 -1.14
C ILE A 96 9.95 10.75 -2.06
N PRO A 97 11.13 10.37 -2.57
CA PRO A 97 11.29 9.22 -3.46
C PRO A 97 11.34 7.89 -2.67
N LEU A 98 10.25 7.59 -1.96
CA LEU A 98 10.24 6.53 -0.96
C LEU A 98 10.43 5.12 -1.55
N ALA A 99 9.84 4.83 -2.71
CA ALA A 99 10.01 3.53 -3.35
C ALA A 99 11.49 3.25 -3.67
N ALA A 100 12.19 4.23 -4.23
CA ALA A 100 13.61 4.12 -4.54
C ALA A 100 14.47 3.95 -3.27
N LEU A 101 14.14 4.67 -2.20
CA LEU A 101 14.85 4.57 -0.92
C LEU A 101 14.71 3.18 -0.30
N PHE A 102 13.52 2.60 -0.30
CA PHE A 102 13.30 1.24 0.19
C PHE A 102 13.93 0.19 -0.73
N GLU A 103 13.83 0.37 -2.04
CA GLU A 103 14.46 -0.56 -3.00
C GLU A 103 15.98 -0.62 -2.79
N GLU A 104 16.63 0.52 -2.58
CA GLU A 104 18.06 0.60 -2.25
C GLU A 104 18.37 -0.06 -0.88
N ALA A 105 17.55 0.20 0.14
CA ALA A 105 17.79 -0.30 1.49
C ALA A 105 17.54 -1.81 1.65
N ILE A 106 16.56 -2.36 0.96
CA ILE A 106 16.11 -3.77 1.12
C ILE A 106 16.61 -4.65 -0.03
N GLY A 107 16.75 -4.10 -1.23
CA GLY A 107 17.21 -4.85 -2.41
C GLY A 107 16.12 -5.66 -3.11
N VAL A 108 14.86 -5.27 -2.99
CA VAL A 108 13.74 -5.88 -3.71
C VAL A 108 12.99 -4.84 -4.53
N PRO A 109 12.39 -5.19 -5.67
CA PRO A 109 11.57 -4.27 -6.45
C PRO A 109 10.44 -3.71 -5.58
N THR A 110 10.27 -2.40 -5.57
CA THR A 110 9.32 -1.71 -4.71
C THR A 110 8.37 -0.85 -5.53
N ALA A 111 7.07 -1.06 -5.35
CA ALA A 111 6.01 -0.22 -5.89
C ALA A 111 5.30 0.50 -4.75
N LEU A 112 5.01 1.78 -4.97
CA LEU A 112 4.34 2.63 -4.00
C LEU A 112 3.10 3.23 -4.63
N THR A 113 2.00 3.26 -3.89
CA THR A 113 0.74 3.83 -4.37
C THR A 113 0.01 4.50 -3.20
N ASN A 114 -1.18 5.07 -3.46
CA ASN A 114 -2.05 5.48 -2.37
C ASN A 114 -2.65 4.25 -1.65
N ASP A 115 -3.20 4.42 -0.44
CA ASP A 115 -3.64 3.32 0.43
C ASP A 115 -4.66 2.37 -0.23
N ALA A 116 -5.58 2.89 -1.02
CA ALA A 116 -6.61 2.08 -1.67
C ALA A 116 -6.03 1.18 -2.77
N ASN A 117 -5.09 1.70 -3.56
CA ASN A 117 -4.49 0.97 -4.68
C ASN A 117 -3.52 -0.13 -4.24
N ALA A 118 -2.89 0.00 -3.09
CA ALA A 118 -1.98 -1.03 -2.56
C ALA A 118 -2.66 -2.39 -2.42
N ALA A 119 -3.93 -2.40 -2.00
CA ALA A 119 -4.71 -3.63 -1.90
C ALA A 119 -4.92 -4.31 -3.27
N ALA A 120 -5.23 -3.54 -4.33
CA ALA A 120 -5.40 -4.08 -5.67
C ALA A 120 -4.10 -4.65 -6.25
N ILE A 121 -2.96 -4.01 -6.01
CA ILE A 121 -1.64 -4.54 -6.39
C ILE A 121 -1.39 -5.89 -5.69
N GLY A 122 -1.67 -5.96 -4.40
CA GLY A 122 -1.52 -7.20 -3.63
C GLY A 122 -2.35 -8.34 -4.21
N GLU A 123 -3.64 -8.11 -4.48
CA GLU A 123 -4.54 -9.11 -5.05
C GLU A 123 -4.16 -9.53 -6.47
N MET A 124 -3.75 -8.60 -7.32
CA MET A 124 -3.28 -8.90 -8.67
C MET A 124 -2.05 -9.81 -8.67
N THR A 125 -1.19 -9.62 -7.70
CA THR A 125 0.09 -10.34 -7.63
C THR A 125 -0.03 -11.66 -6.87
N TYR A 126 -0.86 -11.74 -5.83
CA TYR A 126 -0.84 -12.86 -4.85
C TYR A 126 -2.20 -13.45 -4.53
N GLY A 127 -3.28 -12.70 -4.68
CA GLY A 127 -4.59 -13.04 -4.16
C GLY A 127 -5.51 -13.74 -5.16
N ALA A 128 -6.82 -13.66 -4.88
CA ALA A 128 -7.88 -14.24 -5.69
C ALA A 128 -7.93 -13.71 -7.12
N ALA A 129 -7.42 -12.49 -7.36
CA ALA A 129 -7.34 -11.88 -8.68
C ALA A 129 -6.11 -12.29 -9.49
N ARG A 130 -5.28 -13.19 -8.97
CA ARG A 130 -4.07 -13.67 -9.67
C ARG A 130 -4.40 -14.23 -11.04
N GLY A 131 -3.77 -13.68 -12.08
CA GLY A 131 -4.02 -14.08 -13.47
C GLY A 131 -5.20 -13.40 -14.14
N MET A 132 -6.02 -12.65 -13.41
CA MET A 132 -7.06 -11.80 -13.99
C MET A 132 -6.43 -10.54 -14.59
N LYS A 133 -6.95 -10.11 -15.75
CA LYS A 133 -6.49 -8.89 -16.42
C LYS A 133 -7.34 -7.67 -16.07
N ASP A 134 -8.62 -7.91 -15.79
CA ASP A 134 -9.59 -6.86 -15.49
C ASP A 134 -10.34 -7.25 -14.21
N PHE A 135 -10.29 -6.40 -13.20
CA PHE A 135 -11.08 -6.58 -11.98
C PHE A 135 -11.16 -5.29 -11.17
N ILE A 136 -12.12 -5.24 -10.29
CA ILE A 136 -12.25 -4.20 -9.27
C ILE A 136 -12.15 -4.88 -7.91
N MET A 137 -11.29 -4.37 -7.04
CA MET A 137 -11.22 -4.81 -5.67
C MET A 137 -11.80 -3.77 -4.73
N ILE A 138 -12.61 -4.22 -3.79
CA ILE A 138 -13.19 -3.38 -2.73
C ILE A 138 -12.74 -3.95 -1.39
N THR A 139 -12.15 -3.12 -0.56
CA THR A 139 -11.78 -3.46 0.82
C THR A 139 -12.74 -2.80 1.79
N LEU A 140 -13.26 -3.59 2.72
CA LEU A 140 -14.16 -3.12 3.77
C LEU A 140 -13.43 -3.15 5.11
N GLY A 141 -13.43 -2.04 5.82
CA GLY A 141 -12.78 -1.91 7.11
C GLY A 141 -13.29 -0.66 7.82
N THR A 142 -12.41 0.18 8.33
CA THR A 142 -12.76 1.50 8.90
C THR A 142 -13.30 2.46 7.84
N GLY A 143 -13.05 2.17 6.55
CA GLY A 143 -13.58 2.84 5.37
C GLY A 143 -13.74 1.85 4.23
N VAL A 144 -14.01 2.33 3.04
CA VAL A 144 -14.06 1.54 1.81
C VAL A 144 -12.94 1.97 0.89
N GLY A 145 -11.96 1.09 0.70
CA GLY A 145 -10.91 1.25 -0.29
C GLY A 145 -11.22 0.49 -1.57
N SER A 146 -10.68 0.91 -2.69
CA SER A 146 -10.85 0.22 -3.96
C SER A 146 -9.65 0.40 -4.90
N GLY A 147 -9.46 -0.57 -5.76
CA GLY A 147 -8.50 -0.51 -6.85
C GLY A 147 -9.13 -1.07 -8.11
N ILE A 148 -8.87 -0.42 -9.25
CA ILE A 148 -9.37 -0.83 -10.57
C ILE A 148 -8.19 -1.29 -11.41
N VAL A 149 -8.25 -2.51 -11.94
CA VAL A 149 -7.22 -3.07 -12.82
C VAL A 149 -7.82 -3.33 -14.19
N ILE A 150 -7.17 -2.85 -15.24
CA ILE A 150 -7.55 -3.05 -16.64
C ILE A 150 -6.32 -3.48 -17.44
N ASN A 151 -6.47 -4.55 -18.25
CA ASN A 151 -5.38 -5.16 -19.01
C ASN A 151 -4.15 -5.50 -18.15
N GLY A 152 -4.36 -5.94 -16.91
CA GLY A 152 -3.29 -6.26 -15.96
C GLY A 152 -2.57 -5.03 -15.39
N GLN A 153 -3.07 -3.83 -15.63
CA GLN A 153 -2.51 -2.58 -15.13
C GLN A 153 -3.48 -1.88 -14.19
N LEU A 154 -2.96 -1.41 -13.07
CA LEU A 154 -3.75 -0.63 -12.12
C LEU A 154 -4.07 0.75 -12.71
N VAL A 155 -5.33 1.15 -12.60
CA VAL A 155 -5.80 2.45 -13.09
C VAL A 155 -5.67 3.49 -11.98
N TYR A 156 -4.91 4.55 -12.23
CA TYR A 156 -4.62 5.57 -11.22
C TYR A 156 -5.40 6.87 -11.41
N GLY A 157 -6.03 7.10 -12.55
CA GLY A 157 -6.57 8.40 -12.89
C GLY A 157 -5.46 9.46 -13.09
N HIS A 158 -5.88 10.72 -13.31
CA HIS A 158 -4.94 11.81 -13.61
C HIS A 158 -3.95 12.08 -12.48
N ASP A 159 -4.43 12.05 -11.23
CA ASP A 159 -3.64 12.37 -10.02
C ASP A 159 -3.31 11.13 -9.16
N GLY A 160 -3.51 9.92 -9.67
CA GLY A 160 -3.27 8.69 -8.93
C GLY A 160 -4.41 8.28 -7.98
N PHE A 161 -5.59 8.87 -8.09
CA PHE A 161 -6.72 8.66 -7.18
C PHE A 161 -7.93 7.94 -7.82
N ALA A 162 -7.76 7.27 -8.95
CA ALA A 162 -8.83 6.45 -9.51
C ALA A 162 -9.19 5.29 -8.56
N GLY A 163 -10.45 4.91 -8.55
CA GLY A 163 -10.92 3.80 -7.73
C GLY A 163 -11.37 4.17 -6.31
N GLU A 164 -11.55 5.45 -5.99
CA GLU A 164 -12.06 5.93 -4.69
C GLU A 164 -13.59 5.70 -4.55
N LEU A 165 -14.04 4.44 -4.72
CA LEU A 165 -15.46 4.08 -4.72
C LEU A 165 -16.12 4.29 -3.35
N GLY A 166 -15.34 4.27 -2.27
CA GLY A 166 -15.85 4.54 -0.93
C GLY A 166 -16.54 5.89 -0.79
N HIS A 167 -16.15 6.86 -1.61
CA HIS A 167 -16.69 8.22 -1.59
C HIS A 167 -17.74 8.50 -2.67
N VAL A 168 -18.20 7.48 -3.40
CA VAL A 168 -19.36 7.59 -4.28
C VAL A 168 -20.62 7.80 -3.43
N ILE A 169 -21.44 8.79 -3.77
CA ILE A 169 -22.69 9.08 -3.07
C ILE A 169 -23.75 8.08 -3.52
N VAL A 170 -24.15 7.19 -2.62
CA VAL A 170 -25.17 6.17 -2.87
C VAL A 170 -26.54 6.59 -2.31
N ARG A 171 -26.57 7.57 -1.39
CA ARG A 171 -27.82 8.10 -0.83
C ARG A 171 -27.67 9.59 -0.57
N ARG A 172 -28.43 10.42 -1.26
CA ARG A 172 -28.51 11.85 -1.00
C ARG A 172 -29.04 12.08 0.42
N ASP A 173 -28.46 13.05 1.13
CA ASP A 173 -28.81 13.37 2.53
C ASP A 173 -28.65 12.17 3.50
N GLY A 174 -27.78 11.23 3.17
CA GLY A 174 -27.42 10.09 4.01
C GLY A 174 -26.48 10.42 5.16
N ARG A 175 -25.79 9.41 5.67
CA ARG A 175 -24.87 9.54 6.80
C ARG A 175 -23.71 10.48 6.48
N GLN A 176 -23.27 11.20 7.51
CA GLN A 176 -22.10 12.07 7.39
C GLN A 176 -20.84 11.23 7.17
N CYS A 177 -20.06 11.57 6.15
CA CYS A 177 -18.77 10.96 5.84
C CYS A 177 -17.61 11.84 6.32
N GLY A 178 -16.50 11.23 6.73
CA GLY A 178 -15.29 11.93 7.10
C GLY A 178 -14.69 12.82 5.99
N CYS A 179 -15.03 12.56 4.72
CA CYS A 179 -14.64 13.41 3.59
C CYS A 179 -15.41 14.75 3.51
N GLY A 180 -16.35 15.00 4.42
CA GLY A 180 -17.17 16.22 4.47
C GLY A 180 -18.50 16.15 3.70
N ARG A 181 -18.73 15.08 2.92
CA ARG A 181 -19.99 14.86 2.17
C ARG A 181 -20.94 13.95 2.95
N LYS A 182 -22.15 13.81 2.48
CA LYS A 182 -23.15 12.88 3.02
C LYS A 182 -23.45 11.77 2.05
N GLY A 183 -23.74 10.59 2.58
CA GLY A 183 -24.23 9.46 1.81
C GLY A 183 -23.17 8.68 1.00
N CYS A 184 -21.89 8.81 1.35
CA CYS A 184 -20.83 8.04 0.74
C CYS A 184 -21.00 6.54 1.05
N LEU A 185 -20.65 5.68 0.11
CA LEU A 185 -20.76 4.23 0.23
C LEU A 185 -20.09 3.70 1.50
N GLU A 186 -18.91 4.18 1.85
CA GLU A 186 -18.16 3.70 3.03
C GLU A 186 -18.94 3.87 4.34
N THR A 187 -19.83 4.86 4.44
CA THR A 187 -20.63 5.09 5.64
C THR A 187 -21.69 4.03 5.89
N TYR A 188 -21.93 3.14 4.92
CA TYR A 188 -22.90 2.05 4.99
C TYR A 188 -22.25 0.67 5.03
N CYS A 189 -20.97 0.58 4.70
CA CYS A 189 -20.25 -0.69 4.55
C CYS A 189 -19.08 -0.86 5.55
N SER A 190 -18.71 0.21 6.23
CA SER A 190 -17.60 0.20 7.20
C SER A 190 -18.07 -0.06 8.63
#